data_fbf030c59c8edff86faaf922fa37bc87
#
_entry.id   fbf030c59c8edff86faaf922fa37bc87
#
_cell.length_a   1.000
_cell.length_b   1.000
_cell.length_c   1.000
_cell.angle_alpha   90.00
_cell.angle_beta   90.00
_cell.angle_gamma   90.00
#
_symmetry.space_group_name_H-M   'P 1'
#
loop_
_entity.id
_entity.type
_entity.pdbx_description
1 polymer ?
#
loop_
_entity_poly.entity_id
_entity_poly.type
_entity_poly.pdbx_seq_one_letter_code
_entity_poly.pdbx_strand_id
1 'polypeptide(L)'
;MLNAQCVEPGVEHYAFRVGHSALGIGRYVSDTVDGMRVLWVPLMAALIVASCGGTAETPAREYQLQGQILAVRPERSEVVIKHQDIKGFMPGMTMPFKVKDDGLLKGKEPGDLVTATLVVGEVDAHLRTLDKTGHTALEAPAPPPPPDIREPGDTLTDAKFVDQNGSPTSLSAYRGHRVALTFIYTRCPLPEFCPLMDRNFAAVQKTLASTPALADVRLITMTLDPAFDTPAVLKPYAVQRGADPKIWSFLTGEPTEVNKFGSQLGIYVEHNPQSAIDITHNLRTVVIDPNGRLVKVHNGNSWTPSELVADLSASPAPAH
;
A
#
# COMPACT_ATOMS: atom_id res chain seq x y z
N MET A 1 29.22 -35.69 8.34
CA MET A 1 29.31 -36.35 7.03
C MET A 1 27.90 -36.42 6.48
N LEU A 2 27.57 -35.56 5.52
CA LEU A 2 26.66 -35.81 4.39
C LEU A 2 26.52 -34.50 3.63
N ASN A 3 27.04 -34.53 2.40
CA ASN A 3 26.99 -33.47 1.42
C ASN A 3 25.56 -33.20 0.94
N ALA A 4 25.16 -31.94 0.82
CA ALA A 4 24.06 -31.54 -0.01
C ALA A 4 24.61 -30.80 -1.23
N GLN A 5 24.46 -31.41 -2.41
CA GLN A 5 24.81 -30.85 -3.71
C GLN A 5 23.74 -29.85 -4.15
N CYS A 6 24.18 -28.67 -4.56
CA CYS A 6 23.37 -27.73 -5.31
C CYS A 6 23.21 -28.21 -6.76
N VAL A 7 21.96 -28.28 -7.23
CA VAL A 7 21.61 -28.52 -8.63
C VAL A 7 21.26 -27.17 -9.27
N GLU A 8 22.01 -26.82 -10.31
CA GLU A 8 21.72 -25.64 -11.14
C GLU A 8 20.68 -25.98 -12.22
N PRO A 9 19.73 -25.08 -12.54
CA PRO A 9 18.93 -25.22 -13.75
C PRO A 9 19.55 -24.43 -14.92
N GLY A 10 19.57 -25.10 -16.09
CA GLY A 10 20.23 -24.66 -17.32
C GLY A 10 19.70 -23.35 -17.93
N VAL A 11 20.61 -22.67 -18.57
CA VAL A 11 20.37 -21.44 -19.36
C VAL A 11 20.27 -21.84 -20.82
N GLU A 12 19.13 -21.65 -21.46
CA GLU A 12 18.95 -21.74 -22.91
C GLU A 12 19.46 -20.48 -23.60
N HIS A 13 20.40 -20.68 -24.54
CA HIS A 13 20.92 -19.61 -25.40
C HIS A 13 19.96 -19.28 -26.54
N TYR A 14 19.47 -18.06 -26.58
CA TYR A 14 18.90 -17.47 -27.79
C TYR A 14 19.96 -16.62 -28.51
N ALA A 15 20.39 -17.10 -29.70
CA ALA A 15 21.30 -16.40 -30.58
C ALA A 15 20.56 -15.32 -31.37
N PHE A 16 20.93 -14.06 -31.18
CA PHE A 16 20.48 -12.95 -32.04
C PHE A 16 21.51 -12.74 -33.16
N ARG A 17 21.05 -12.90 -34.39
CA ARG A 17 21.79 -12.71 -35.65
C ARG A 17 21.76 -11.23 -36.03
N VAL A 18 22.90 -10.56 -36.01
CA VAL A 18 23.04 -9.19 -36.54
C VAL A 18 23.62 -9.26 -37.93
N GLY A 19 22.88 -8.73 -38.90
CA GLY A 19 23.29 -8.64 -40.31
C GLY A 19 24.35 -7.56 -40.54
N HIS A 20 25.35 -7.92 -41.33
CA HIS A 20 26.35 -6.99 -41.83
C HIS A 20 25.80 -6.20 -43.04
N SER A 21 26.08 -4.91 -43.07
CA SER A 21 26.16 -4.14 -44.32
C SER A 21 27.45 -3.35 -44.33
N ALA A 22 28.24 -3.64 -45.35
CA ALA A 22 29.54 -3.03 -45.65
C ALA A 22 29.36 -1.77 -46.49
N LEU A 23 30.35 -0.86 -46.38
CA LEU A 23 30.90 0.11 -47.38
C LEU A 23 31.64 1.19 -46.56
N GLY A 24 32.87 1.59 -46.78
CA GLY A 24 33.75 1.61 -47.88
C GLY A 24 35.01 2.40 -47.52
N ILE A 25 36.12 1.88 -47.94
CA ILE A 25 37.36 2.47 -48.46
C ILE A 25 37.88 3.81 -47.91
N GLY A 26 39.11 3.78 -47.37
CA GLY A 26 39.99 4.92 -47.19
C GLY A 26 41.41 4.48 -46.87
N ARG A 27 42.28 4.27 -47.86
CA ARG A 27 43.73 4.10 -47.73
C ARG A 27 44.37 5.45 -47.37
N TYR A 28 45.29 5.47 -46.46
CA TYR A 28 46.49 6.34 -46.57
C TYR A 28 47.65 5.81 -45.73
N VAL A 29 48.72 5.47 -46.41
CA VAL A 29 50.16 5.68 -46.32
C VAL A 29 50.85 5.52 -44.93
N SER A 30 51.86 4.64 -45.01
CA SER A 30 52.93 4.41 -44.08
C SER A 30 53.85 5.63 -43.91
N ASP A 31 54.35 5.84 -42.71
CA ASP A 31 55.69 6.36 -42.51
C ASP A 31 56.33 5.69 -41.29
N THR A 32 57.47 5.14 -41.58
CA THR A 32 58.45 4.49 -40.69
C THR A 32 59.24 5.54 -39.95
N VAL A 33 59.46 5.43 -38.65
CA VAL A 33 60.65 5.93 -37.96
C VAL A 33 61.11 4.96 -36.89
N ASP A 34 62.34 4.67 -36.98
CA ASP A 34 63.20 3.78 -36.18
C ASP A 34 63.30 4.18 -34.69
N GLY A 35 63.47 3.16 -33.87
CA GLY A 35 64.45 3.19 -32.75
C GLY A 35 63.92 3.63 -31.40
N MET A 36 63.54 2.73 -30.52
CA MET A 36 64.26 2.54 -29.25
C MET A 36 63.63 1.43 -28.40
N ARG A 37 64.46 0.42 -28.13
CA ARG A 37 64.12 -0.69 -27.21
C ARG A 37 64.09 -0.16 -25.76
N VAL A 38 62.94 -0.23 -25.11
CA VAL A 38 62.88 -0.24 -23.65
C VAL A 38 61.95 -1.37 -23.23
N LEU A 39 62.54 -2.38 -22.61
CA LEU A 39 61.88 -3.45 -21.92
C LEU A 39 61.17 -2.90 -20.69
N TRP A 40 59.86 -2.81 -20.75
CA TRP A 40 59.02 -2.70 -19.54
C TRP A 40 58.00 -3.81 -19.58
N VAL A 41 58.10 -4.72 -18.62
CA VAL A 41 57.12 -5.74 -18.32
C VAL A 41 56.02 -5.07 -17.49
N PRO A 42 54.77 -4.93 -17.94
CA PRO A 42 53.70 -4.55 -17.05
C PRO A 42 53.15 -5.78 -16.37
N LEU A 43 53.39 -5.86 -15.09
CA LEU A 43 52.65 -6.70 -14.15
C LEU A 43 51.23 -6.13 -14.04
N MET A 44 50.35 -6.53 -14.95
CA MET A 44 48.92 -6.26 -14.81
C MET A 44 48.33 -7.27 -13.84
N ALA A 45 48.29 -6.90 -12.55
CA ALA A 45 47.42 -7.55 -11.58
C ALA A 45 45.96 -7.22 -11.93
N ALA A 46 45.25 -8.19 -12.49
CA ALA A 46 43.82 -8.11 -12.70
C ALA A 46 43.13 -8.09 -11.33
N LEU A 47 42.74 -6.90 -10.85
CA LEU A 47 41.78 -6.76 -9.78
C LEU A 47 40.41 -7.11 -10.35
N ILE A 48 40.01 -8.36 -10.18
CA ILE A 48 38.62 -8.76 -10.31
C ILE A 48 37.91 -8.23 -9.07
N VAL A 49 37.33 -7.02 -9.17
CA VAL A 49 36.35 -6.52 -8.18
C VAL A 49 35.05 -7.29 -8.43
N ALA A 50 34.88 -8.37 -7.67
CA ALA A 50 33.55 -9.00 -7.55
C ALA A 50 32.63 -7.98 -6.90
N SER A 51 31.91 -7.20 -7.72
CA SER A 51 30.80 -6.38 -7.27
C SER A 51 29.65 -7.31 -6.92
N CYS A 52 29.60 -7.78 -5.67
CA CYS A 52 28.38 -8.27 -5.08
C CYS A 52 27.41 -7.10 -5.05
N GLY A 53 26.49 -7.05 -6.01
CA GLY A 53 25.35 -6.14 -6.02
C GLY A 53 24.41 -6.50 -4.86
N GLY A 54 24.77 -6.07 -3.65
CA GLY A 54 23.81 -5.96 -2.57
C GLY A 54 22.82 -4.88 -2.99
N THR A 55 21.55 -5.23 -3.12
CA THR A 55 20.46 -4.25 -3.14
C THR A 55 20.64 -3.40 -1.89
N ALA A 56 20.99 -2.12 -2.07
CA ALA A 56 21.08 -1.18 -0.96
C ALA A 56 19.65 -1.03 -0.41
N GLU A 57 19.35 -1.71 0.70
CA GLU A 57 18.14 -1.44 1.46
C GLU A 57 18.19 0.03 1.88
N THR A 58 17.15 0.77 1.52
CA THR A 58 16.99 2.15 1.97
C THR A 58 17.01 2.12 3.51
N PRO A 59 17.87 2.90 4.18
CA PRO A 59 17.97 2.83 5.63
C PRO A 59 16.63 3.20 6.27
N ALA A 60 16.14 2.32 7.14
CA ALA A 60 14.92 2.54 7.90
C ALA A 60 15.03 3.84 8.71
N ARG A 61 13.97 4.65 8.70
CA ARG A 61 13.89 5.90 9.47
C ARG A 61 13.32 5.63 10.85
N GLU A 62 13.86 6.31 11.84
CA GLU A 62 13.45 6.16 13.23
C GLU A 62 12.82 7.45 13.75
N TYR A 63 11.73 7.30 14.49
CA TYR A 63 10.98 8.40 15.05
C TYR A 63 10.66 8.14 16.53
N GLN A 64 10.66 9.19 17.34
CA GLN A 64 10.23 9.12 18.75
C GLN A 64 8.73 9.39 18.82
N LEU A 65 8.03 8.54 19.55
CA LEU A 65 6.59 8.57 19.76
C LEU A 65 6.30 8.69 21.26
N GLN A 66 5.30 9.48 21.60
CA GLN A 66 4.72 9.55 22.95
C GLN A 66 3.21 9.41 22.82
N GLY A 67 2.58 8.67 23.73
CA GLY A 67 1.15 8.46 23.66
C GLY A 67 0.58 7.67 24.82
N GLN A 68 -0.69 7.31 24.68
CA GLN A 68 -1.43 6.50 25.63
C GLN A 68 -1.89 5.21 24.95
N ILE A 69 -1.67 4.07 25.60
CA ILE A 69 -2.19 2.77 25.13
C ILE A 69 -3.70 2.75 25.31
N LEU A 70 -4.42 2.45 24.23
CA LEU A 70 -5.86 2.23 24.26
C LEU A 70 -6.23 0.75 24.24
N ALA A 71 -5.41 -0.10 23.60
CA ALA A 71 -5.60 -1.54 23.56
C ALA A 71 -4.26 -2.26 23.34
N VAL A 72 -4.13 -3.46 23.91
CA VAL A 72 -3.02 -4.38 23.64
C VAL A 72 -3.61 -5.63 22.99
N ARG A 73 -3.04 -6.06 21.86
CA ARG A 73 -3.50 -7.20 21.05
C ARG A 73 -2.35 -8.17 20.79
N PRO A 74 -1.99 -8.99 21.79
CA PRO A 74 -0.84 -9.90 21.68
C PRO A 74 -0.98 -10.91 20.55
N GLU A 75 -2.21 -11.36 20.25
CA GLU A 75 -2.54 -12.28 19.17
C GLU A 75 -2.23 -11.72 17.76
N ARG A 76 -1.98 -10.41 17.68
CA ARG A 76 -1.65 -9.69 16.43
C ARG A 76 -0.27 -9.06 16.49
N SER A 77 0.49 -9.25 17.57
CA SER A 77 1.74 -8.53 17.85
C SER A 77 1.57 -7.03 17.69
N GLU A 78 0.52 -6.46 18.34
CA GLU A 78 0.03 -5.11 18.04
C GLU A 78 -0.39 -4.38 19.33
N VAL A 79 -0.13 -3.07 19.37
CA VAL A 79 -0.63 -2.15 20.39
C VAL A 79 -1.30 -0.95 19.73
N VAL A 80 -2.48 -0.57 20.23
CA VAL A 80 -3.19 0.63 19.76
C VAL A 80 -2.82 1.79 20.68
N ILE A 81 -2.24 2.85 20.09
CA ILE A 81 -1.78 4.01 20.85
C ILE A 81 -2.45 5.28 20.30
N LYS A 82 -3.01 6.11 21.20
CA LYS A 82 -3.32 7.52 20.94
C LYS A 82 -2.03 8.30 21.17
N HIS A 83 -1.32 8.65 20.09
CA HIS A 83 -0.03 9.30 20.18
C HIS A 83 -0.11 10.79 19.88
N GLN A 84 0.85 11.55 20.40
CA GLN A 84 1.08 12.95 20.07
C GLN A 84 1.77 13.06 18.69
N ASP A 85 1.97 14.29 18.22
CA ASP A 85 2.71 14.54 16.98
C ASP A 85 4.05 13.81 16.98
N ILE A 86 4.28 12.99 15.95
CA ILE A 86 5.59 12.38 15.68
C ILE A 86 6.35 13.37 14.78
N LYS A 87 7.24 14.13 15.39
CA LYS A 87 7.94 15.24 14.72
C LYS A 87 8.63 14.78 13.44
N GLY A 88 8.32 15.48 12.34
CA GLY A 88 8.89 15.19 11.02
C GLY A 88 8.31 13.97 10.33
N PHE A 89 7.22 13.39 10.86
CA PHE A 89 6.59 12.21 10.28
C PHE A 89 5.06 12.33 10.18
N MET A 90 4.35 12.42 11.30
CA MET A 90 2.90 12.50 11.28
C MET A 90 2.36 13.24 12.52
N PRO A 91 1.16 13.85 12.40
CA PRO A 91 0.47 14.44 13.55
C PRO A 91 -0.04 13.38 14.53
N GLY A 92 -0.48 13.85 15.71
CA GLY A 92 -1.06 13.00 16.75
C GLY A 92 -2.35 12.36 16.31
N MET A 93 -2.47 11.04 16.49
CA MET A 93 -3.66 10.27 16.15
C MET A 93 -3.75 8.96 16.95
N THR A 94 -4.84 8.24 16.75
CA THR A 94 -5.01 6.89 17.31
C THR A 94 -4.80 5.85 16.23
N MET A 95 -3.84 4.96 16.41
CA MET A 95 -3.58 3.90 15.44
C MET A 95 -2.93 2.67 16.05
N PRO A 96 -3.05 1.50 15.38
CA PRO A 96 -2.31 0.30 15.77
C PRO A 96 -0.85 0.38 15.31
N PHE A 97 0.05 -0.07 16.19
CA PHE A 97 1.46 -0.25 15.90
C PHE A 97 1.85 -1.71 16.06
N LYS A 98 2.56 -2.25 15.09
CA LYS A 98 3.16 -3.58 15.17
C LYS A 98 4.37 -3.56 16.09
N VAL A 99 4.63 -4.69 16.75
CA VAL A 99 5.89 -4.98 17.45
C VAL A 99 6.54 -6.21 16.82
N LYS A 100 7.87 -6.21 16.69
CA LYS A 100 8.61 -7.41 16.26
C LYS A 100 8.96 -8.34 17.42
N ASP A 101 8.99 -7.78 18.63
CA ASP A 101 9.20 -8.53 19.88
C ASP A 101 7.95 -8.40 20.76
N ASP A 102 7.21 -9.49 20.90
CA ASP A 102 6.01 -9.56 21.75
C ASP A 102 6.34 -9.31 23.24
N GLY A 103 7.62 -9.40 23.60
CA GLY A 103 8.11 -9.02 24.94
C GLY A 103 7.81 -7.57 25.29
N LEU A 104 7.72 -6.67 24.29
CA LEU A 104 7.38 -5.26 24.48
C LEU A 104 5.95 -5.06 25.00
N LEU A 105 5.05 -6.01 24.72
CA LEU A 105 3.65 -5.96 25.14
C LEU A 105 3.44 -6.45 26.59
N LYS A 106 4.43 -7.16 27.16
CA LYS A 106 4.31 -7.72 28.51
C LYS A 106 4.15 -6.61 29.57
N GLY A 107 3.13 -6.75 30.40
CA GLY A 107 2.85 -5.79 31.48
C GLY A 107 2.36 -4.42 30.99
N LYS A 108 2.00 -4.30 29.71
CA LYS A 108 1.33 -3.12 29.18
C LYS A 108 -0.18 -3.32 29.24
N GLU A 109 -0.88 -2.24 29.59
CA GLU A 109 -2.34 -2.26 29.73
C GLU A 109 -2.97 -0.97 29.19
N PRO A 110 -4.26 -1.00 28.80
CA PRO A 110 -4.99 0.20 28.43
C PRO A 110 -4.91 1.28 29.52
N GLY A 111 -4.63 2.51 29.11
CA GLY A 111 -4.40 3.62 30.04
C GLY A 111 -2.93 3.95 30.30
N ASP A 112 -1.99 3.06 29.93
CA ASP A 112 -0.57 3.33 30.10
C ASP A 112 -0.10 4.47 29.21
N LEU A 113 0.61 5.42 29.80
CA LEU A 113 1.35 6.43 29.09
C LEU A 113 2.71 5.84 28.70
N VAL A 114 3.10 6.02 27.44
CA VAL A 114 4.30 5.39 26.90
C VAL A 114 5.12 6.34 26.04
N THR A 115 6.43 6.04 25.99
CA THR A 115 7.34 6.49 24.96
C THR A 115 7.78 5.29 24.13
N ALA A 116 7.96 5.47 22.83
CA ALA A 116 8.35 4.40 21.93
C ALA A 116 9.23 4.90 20.79
N THR A 117 10.04 3.99 20.22
CA THR A 117 10.78 4.24 18.96
C THR A 117 10.07 3.51 17.83
N LEU A 118 9.52 4.28 16.89
CA LEU A 118 8.93 3.78 15.67
C LEU A 118 10.01 3.68 14.58
N VAL A 119 10.17 2.52 14.00
CA VAL A 119 11.05 2.24 12.86
C VAL A 119 10.17 2.12 11.61
N VAL A 120 10.44 2.93 10.59
CA VAL A 120 9.70 2.94 9.32
C VAL A 120 10.63 2.52 8.20
N GLY A 121 10.39 1.34 7.65
CA GLY A 121 11.06 0.81 6.47
C GLY A 121 10.30 1.12 5.19
N GLU A 122 10.71 0.50 4.11
CA GLU A 122 10.06 0.65 2.78
C GLU A 122 8.70 -0.04 2.71
N VAL A 123 8.55 -1.17 3.39
CA VAL A 123 7.38 -2.05 3.30
C VAL A 123 6.73 -2.35 4.64
N ASP A 124 7.38 -2.03 5.74
CA ASP A 124 6.89 -2.27 7.09
C ASP A 124 7.18 -1.09 8.04
N ALA A 125 6.41 -1.01 9.11
CA ALA A 125 6.67 -0.13 10.24
C ALA A 125 6.37 -0.89 11.54
N HIS A 126 7.23 -0.70 12.57
CA HIS A 126 7.07 -1.38 13.84
C HIS A 126 7.71 -0.60 14.99
N LEU A 127 7.25 -0.84 16.20
CA LEU A 127 7.90 -0.33 17.40
C LEU A 127 9.10 -1.21 17.74
N ARG A 128 10.25 -0.57 17.94
CA ARG A 128 11.47 -1.21 18.46
C ARG A 128 11.54 -1.14 19.97
N THR A 129 11.02 -0.07 20.57
CA THR A 129 10.91 0.09 22.02
C THR A 129 9.50 0.50 22.40
N LEU A 130 9.06 0.18 23.61
CA LEU A 130 7.79 0.60 24.18
C LEU A 130 7.93 0.68 25.71
N ASP A 131 8.18 1.87 26.21
CA ASP A 131 8.49 2.10 27.62
C ASP A 131 7.32 2.80 28.33
N LYS A 132 6.83 2.20 29.43
CA LYS A 132 5.79 2.81 30.27
C LYS A 132 6.37 3.96 31.05
N THR A 133 5.76 5.13 30.95
CA THR A 133 6.15 6.37 31.65
C THR A 133 5.15 6.78 32.73
N GLY A 134 3.94 6.23 32.69
CA GLY A 134 2.89 6.53 33.65
C GLY A 134 1.62 5.74 33.35
N HIS A 135 0.51 6.12 33.99
CA HIS A 135 -0.82 5.58 33.74
C HIS A 135 -1.86 6.66 33.96
N THR A 136 -2.83 6.76 33.07
CA THR A 136 -3.99 7.66 33.19
C THR A 136 -5.21 6.90 32.70
N ALA A 137 -6.34 7.02 33.42
CA ALA A 137 -7.58 6.39 33.02
C ALA A 137 -7.95 6.78 31.57
N LEU A 138 -8.45 5.80 30.80
CA LEU A 138 -8.92 6.08 29.45
C LEU A 138 -10.09 7.06 29.49
N GLU A 139 -10.10 7.99 28.54
CA GLU A 139 -11.32 8.73 28.22
C GLU A 139 -12.46 7.77 27.85
N ALA A 140 -13.70 8.17 28.13
CA ALA A 140 -14.88 7.36 27.84
C ALA A 140 -14.85 6.85 26.37
N PRO A 141 -15.36 5.62 26.14
CA PRO A 141 -15.37 5.05 24.79
C PRO A 141 -16.05 5.99 23.79
N ALA A 142 -15.54 5.98 22.56
CA ALA A 142 -16.13 6.72 21.44
C ALA A 142 -17.64 6.48 21.36
N PRO A 143 -18.42 7.48 20.94
CA PRO A 143 -19.87 7.32 20.80
C PRO A 143 -20.17 6.09 19.94
N PRO A 144 -21.32 5.43 20.21
CA PRO A 144 -21.71 4.24 19.45
C PRO A 144 -21.75 4.57 17.94
N PRO A 145 -21.41 3.60 17.08
CA PRO A 145 -21.43 3.82 15.64
C PRO A 145 -22.78 4.34 15.17
N PRO A 146 -22.81 5.13 14.09
CA PRO A 146 -24.06 5.66 13.54
C PRO A 146 -25.06 4.54 13.30
N PRO A 147 -26.36 4.75 13.57
CA PRO A 147 -27.38 3.71 13.48
C PRO A 147 -27.68 3.17 12.08
N ASP A 148 -26.99 3.64 11.03
CA ASP A 148 -27.25 3.30 9.63
C ASP A 148 -26.09 2.52 8.96
N ILE A 149 -25.32 1.73 9.74
CA ILE A 149 -24.28 0.86 9.17
C ILE A 149 -24.97 -0.32 8.47
N ARG A 150 -24.60 -0.53 7.20
CA ARG A 150 -25.09 -1.64 6.37
C ARG A 150 -24.32 -2.91 6.69
N GLU A 151 -25.06 -4.00 6.82
CA GLU A 151 -24.54 -5.34 7.02
C GLU A 151 -24.54 -6.14 5.70
N PRO A 152 -23.75 -7.22 5.59
CA PRO A 152 -23.84 -8.12 4.44
C PRO A 152 -25.26 -8.56 4.14
N GLY A 153 -25.69 -8.36 2.89
CA GLY A 153 -27.07 -8.55 2.42
C GLY A 153 -27.85 -7.27 2.18
N ASP A 154 -27.45 -6.16 2.81
CA ASP A 154 -28.10 -4.87 2.64
C ASP A 154 -27.75 -4.20 1.32
N THR A 155 -28.69 -3.47 0.75
CA THR A 155 -28.43 -2.62 -0.42
C THR A 155 -27.82 -1.29 0.03
N LEU A 156 -26.72 -0.91 -0.62
CA LEU A 156 -26.08 0.37 -0.37
C LEU A 156 -26.89 1.51 -0.98
N THR A 157 -27.02 2.61 -0.25
CA THR A 157 -27.60 3.85 -0.76
C THR A 157 -26.68 4.47 -1.79
N ASP A 158 -27.23 4.91 -2.93
CA ASP A 158 -26.45 5.57 -3.97
C ASP A 158 -25.88 6.90 -3.49
N ALA A 159 -24.72 7.26 -4.03
CA ALA A 159 -24.06 8.52 -3.75
C ALA A 159 -23.31 9.01 -4.99
N LYS A 160 -23.14 10.34 -5.08
CA LYS A 160 -22.50 11.00 -6.22
C LYS A 160 -21.03 11.25 -5.92
N PHE A 161 -20.20 10.94 -6.90
CA PHE A 161 -18.76 11.08 -6.81
C PHE A 161 -18.19 11.72 -8.09
N VAL A 162 -16.88 11.93 -8.07
CA VAL A 162 -16.09 12.35 -9.23
C VAL A 162 -14.91 11.38 -9.33
N ASP A 163 -14.62 10.89 -10.53
CA ASP A 163 -13.47 10.02 -10.75
C ASP A 163 -12.14 10.82 -10.84
N GLN A 164 -11.04 10.13 -10.93
CA GLN A 164 -9.69 10.73 -11.06
C GLN A 164 -9.52 11.57 -12.31
N ASN A 165 -10.42 11.51 -13.29
CA ASN A 165 -10.39 12.33 -14.51
C ASN A 165 -11.29 13.57 -14.41
N GLY A 166 -11.99 13.74 -13.29
CA GLY A 166 -12.96 14.80 -13.09
C GLY A 166 -14.35 14.49 -13.67
N SER A 167 -14.60 13.25 -14.07
CA SER A 167 -15.91 12.84 -14.61
C SER A 167 -16.87 12.51 -13.48
N PRO A 168 -18.12 13.05 -13.53
CA PRO A 168 -19.15 12.67 -12.56
C PRO A 168 -19.46 11.16 -12.64
N THR A 169 -19.59 10.53 -11.50
CA THR A 169 -19.96 9.12 -11.36
C THR A 169 -20.80 8.90 -10.10
N SER A 170 -21.24 7.67 -9.87
CA SER A 170 -21.99 7.29 -8.68
C SER A 170 -21.80 5.80 -8.42
N LEU A 171 -22.22 5.30 -7.25
CA LEU A 171 -22.22 3.86 -7.00
C LEU A 171 -23.12 3.13 -8.01
N SER A 172 -24.22 3.71 -8.41
CA SER A 172 -25.13 3.11 -9.40
C SER A 172 -24.53 2.94 -10.80
N ALA A 173 -23.49 3.72 -11.16
CA ALA A 173 -22.75 3.53 -12.39
C ALA A 173 -22.01 2.19 -12.48
N TYR A 174 -21.81 1.54 -11.33
CA TYR A 174 -21.17 0.22 -11.23
C TYR A 174 -22.17 -0.94 -11.15
N ARG A 175 -23.47 -0.68 -11.33
CA ARG A 175 -24.47 -1.76 -11.44
C ARG A 175 -24.14 -2.69 -12.60
N GLY A 176 -24.40 -3.97 -12.42
CA GLY A 176 -23.97 -5.00 -13.38
C GLY A 176 -22.50 -5.40 -13.24
N HIS A 177 -21.77 -4.85 -12.28
CA HIS A 177 -20.40 -5.23 -11.98
C HIS A 177 -20.27 -5.70 -10.52
N ARG A 178 -19.43 -6.71 -10.29
CA ARG A 178 -18.92 -7.01 -8.95
C ARG A 178 -17.87 -5.97 -8.59
N VAL A 179 -17.94 -5.40 -7.41
CA VAL A 179 -17.06 -4.30 -6.99
C VAL A 179 -16.30 -4.68 -5.74
N ALA A 180 -14.99 -4.45 -5.74
CA ALA A 180 -14.22 -4.30 -4.51
C ALA A 180 -13.93 -2.82 -4.28
N LEU A 181 -14.28 -2.31 -3.09
CA LEU A 181 -14.09 -0.90 -2.73
C LEU A 181 -13.26 -0.81 -1.45
N THR A 182 -12.22 0.04 -1.47
CA THR A 182 -11.41 0.37 -0.30
C THR A 182 -11.32 1.87 -0.12
N PHE A 183 -10.94 2.29 1.10
CA PHE A 183 -10.77 3.69 1.44
C PHE A 183 -9.32 3.98 1.77
N ILE A 184 -8.81 5.11 1.25
CA ILE A 184 -7.45 5.60 1.50
C ILE A 184 -7.44 7.12 1.59
N TYR A 185 -6.30 7.70 1.93
CA TYR A 185 -5.95 9.08 1.58
C TYR A 185 -4.50 9.12 1.06
N THR A 186 -4.25 9.98 0.05
CA THR A 186 -2.98 9.93 -0.70
C THR A 186 -1.76 10.31 0.13
N ARG A 187 -1.96 11.05 1.22
CA ARG A 187 -0.91 11.55 2.13
C ARG A 187 -0.59 10.60 3.29
N CYS A 188 -1.16 9.37 3.30
CA CYS A 188 -0.89 8.40 4.36
C CYS A 188 0.60 8.03 4.40
N PRO A 189 1.30 8.29 5.52
CA PRO A 189 2.74 8.10 5.58
C PRO A 189 3.17 6.68 5.92
N LEU A 190 2.22 5.81 6.30
CA LEU A 190 2.52 4.48 6.81
C LEU A 190 2.37 3.41 5.74
N PRO A 191 3.45 2.66 5.42
CA PRO A 191 3.46 1.70 4.33
C PRO A 191 2.51 0.51 4.52
N GLU A 192 2.11 0.21 5.77
CA GLU A 192 1.23 -0.91 6.14
C GLU A 192 -0.27 -0.58 6.04
N PHE A 193 -0.63 0.67 5.72
CA PHE A 193 -2.03 1.12 5.62
C PHE A 193 -2.41 1.44 4.17
N CYS A 194 -2.64 2.69 3.82
CA CYS A 194 -3.07 3.03 2.47
C CYS A 194 -2.12 2.53 1.36
N PRO A 195 -0.78 2.63 1.49
CA PRO A 195 0.12 2.04 0.50
C PRO A 195 0.01 0.51 0.39
N LEU A 196 -0.32 -0.20 1.47
CA LEU A 196 -0.60 -1.65 1.42
C LEU A 196 -1.90 -1.93 0.67
N MET A 197 -2.97 -1.15 0.91
CA MET A 197 -4.23 -1.29 0.15
C MET A 197 -3.99 -1.12 -1.34
N ASP A 198 -3.19 -0.14 -1.74
CA ASP A 198 -2.82 0.09 -3.13
C ASP A 198 -2.05 -1.10 -3.74
N ARG A 199 -1.05 -1.63 -3.01
CA ARG A 199 -0.30 -2.83 -3.46
C ARG A 199 -1.21 -4.05 -3.61
N ASN A 200 -2.12 -4.24 -2.66
CA ASN A 200 -3.07 -5.34 -2.70
C ASN A 200 -4.02 -5.19 -3.89
N PHE A 201 -4.55 -3.99 -4.14
CA PHE A 201 -5.42 -3.72 -5.29
C PHE A 201 -4.68 -3.87 -6.62
N ALA A 202 -3.42 -3.46 -6.72
CA ALA A 202 -2.59 -3.69 -7.90
C ALA A 202 -2.40 -5.20 -8.18
N ALA A 203 -2.18 -6.01 -7.12
CA ALA A 203 -2.08 -7.47 -7.24
C ALA A 203 -3.43 -8.10 -7.66
N VAL A 204 -4.54 -7.64 -7.09
CA VAL A 204 -5.90 -8.05 -7.49
C VAL A 204 -6.14 -7.70 -8.96
N GLN A 205 -5.87 -6.45 -9.37
CA GLN A 205 -6.00 -6.01 -10.77
C GLN A 205 -5.26 -6.93 -11.74
N LYS A 206 -4.02 -7.32 -11.41
CA LYS A 206 -3.23 -8.23 -12.23
C LYS A 206 -3.93 -9.58 -12.41
N THR A 207 -4.53 -10.13 -11.35
CA THR A 207 -5.31 -11.38 -11.42
C THR A 207 -6.57 -11.20 -12.26
N LEU A 208 -7.31 -10.11 -12.08
CA LEU A 208 -8.52 -9.80 -12.86
C LEU A 208 -8.23 -9.73 -14.35
N ALA A 209 -7.15 -9.03 -14.74
CA ALA A 209 -6.74 -8.87 -16.13
C ALA A 209 -6.41 -10.20 -16.83
N SER A 210 -6.02 -11.23 -16.07
CA SER A 210 -5.69 -12.57 -16.59
C SER A 210 -6.80 -13.60 -16.42
N THR A 211 -7.96 -13.20 -15.84
CA THR A 211 -9.04 -14.14 -15.51
C THR A 211 -10.35 -13.72 -16.20
N PRO A 212 -10.69 -14.25 -17.38
CA PRO A 212 -11.88 -13.85 -18.15
C PRO A 212 -13.20 -13.97 -17.34
N ALA A 213 -13.30 -14.94 -16.43
CA ALA A 213 -14.48 -15.12 -15.58
C ALA A 213 -14.71 -13.97 -14.57
N LEU A 214 -13.74 -13.06 -14.45
CA LEU A 214 -13.78 -11.90 -13.55
C LEU A 214 -13.75 -10.56 -14.35
N ALA A 215 -14.02 -10.58 -15.65
CA ALA A 215 -13.96 -9.39 -16.52
C ALA A 215 -14.99 -8.31 -16.13
N ASP A 216 -16.06 -8.69 -15.43
CA ASP A 216 -17.07 -7.79 -14.88
C ASP A 216 -16.65 -7.11 -13.57
N VAL A 217 -15.56 -7.53 -12.93
CA VAL A 217 -15.11 -6.96 -11.66
C VAL A 217 -14.54 -5.56 -11.87
N ARG A 218 -14.85 -4.65 -10.94
CA ARG A 218 -14.28 -3.30 -10.85
C ARG A 218 -13.68 -3.07 -9.47
N LEU A 219 -12.57 -2.36 -9.44
CA LEU A 219 -11.92 -1.91 -8.22
C LEU A 219 -12.17 -0.42 -8.04
N ILE A 220 -12.51 -0.03 -6.82
CA ILE A 220 -12.73 1.37 -6.44
C ILE A 220 -11.86 1.70 -5.24
N THR A 221 -11.01 2.69 -5.39
CA THR A 221 -10.35 3.35 -4.27
C THR A 221 -11.01 4.69 -4.03
N MET A 222 -11.60 4.87 -2.85
CA MET A 222 -12.26 6.11 -2.45
C MET A 222 -11.40 6.87 -1.47
N THR A 223 -11.28 8.19 -1.67
CA THR A 223 -10.54 9.02 -0.72
C THR A 223 -11.34 9.26 0.57
N LEU A 224 -10.61 9.38 1.69
CA LEU A 224 -11.11 9.87 2.98
C LEU A 224 -10.79 11.37 3.20
N ASP A 225 -10.03 11.97 2.27
CA ASP A 225 -9.59 13.37 2.33
C ASP A 225 -9.98 14.12 1.05
N PRO A 226 -11.27 14.22 0.72
CA PRO A 226 -11.72 14.80 -0.54
C PRO A 226 -11.37 16.28 -0.70
N ALA A 227 -11.09 16.98 0.40
CA ALA A 227 -10.63 18.37 0.36
C ALA A 227 -9.23 18.51 -0.24
N PHE A 228 -8.36 17.52 -0.03
CA PHE A 228 -7.01 17.48 -0.59
C PHE A 228 -6.95 16.58 -1.84
N ASP A 229 -7.51 15.40 -1.79
CA ASP A 229 -7.47 14.39 -2.83
C ASP A 229 -8.45 14.72 -3.96
N THR A 230 -8.24 15.87 -4.61
CA THR A 230 -8.98 16.30 -5.80
C THR A 230 -8.65 15.41 -7.01
N PRO A 231 -9.43 15.45 -8.09
CA PRO A 231 -9.08 14.72 -9.33
C PRO A 231 -7.66 15.01 -9.83
N ALA A 232 -7.18 16.25 -9.66
CA ALA A 232 -5.82 16.63 -10.04
C ALA A 232 -4.73 15.93 -9.22
N VAL A 233 -5.03 15.57 -7.97
CA VAL A 233 -4.16 14.78 -7.09
C VAL A 233 -4.32 13.29 -7.35
N LEU A 234 -5.56 12.81 -7.48
CA LEU A 234 -5.84 11.39 -7.67
C LEU A 234 -5.36 10.84 -9.01
N LYS A 235 -5.39 11.64 -10.09
CA LYS A 235 -4.99 11.17 -11.42
C LYS A 235 -3.52 10.75 -11.49
N PRO A 236 -2.53 11.59 -11.13
CA PRO A 236 -1.13 11.16 -11.08
C PRO A 236 -0.90 10.06 -10.04
N TYR A 237 -1.63 10.06 -8.92
CA TYR A 237 -1.55 8.99 -7.93
C TYR A 237 -1.97 7.65 -8.51
N ALA A 238 -3.11 7.56 -9.21
CA ALA A 238 -3.58 6.35 -9.88
C ALA A 238 -2.56 5.82 -10.91
N VAL A 239 -1.97 6.71 -11.71
CA VAL A 239 -0.91 6.37 -12.66
C VAL A 239 0.31 5.77 -11.94
N GLN A 240 0.74 6.37 -10.84
CA GLN A 240 1.86 5.86 -10.04
C GLN A 240 1.59 4.47 -9.46
N ARG A 241 0.33 4.15 -9.16
CA ARG A 241 -0.10 2.82 -8.69
C ARG A 241 -0.28 1.80 -9.81
N GLY A 242 -0.13 2.20 -11.07
CA GLY A 242 -0.32 1.33 -12.24
C GLY A 242 -1.79 0.95 -12.46
N ALA A 243 -2.73 1.81 -12.06
CA ALA A 243 -4.15 1.55 -12.22
C ALA A 243 -4.56 1.55 -13.71
N ASP A 244 -5.17 0.46 -14.17
CA ASP A 244 -5.87 0.42 -15.45
C ASP A 244 -7.27 1.05 -15.26
N PRO A 245 -7.58 2.17 -15.91
CA PRO A 245 -8.84 2.87 -15.73
C PRO A 245 -10.07 2.07 -16.15
N LYS A 246 -9.91 0.96 -16.89
CA LYS A 246 -10.99 0.02 -17.21
C LYS A 246 -11.36 -0.90 -16.05
N ILE A 247 -10.43 -1.10 -15.11
CA ILE A 247 -10.59 -2.03 -13.99
C ILE A 247 -10.65 -1.27 -12.67
N TRP A 248 -9.79 -0.26 -12.49
CA TRP A 248 -9.55 0.38 -11.20
C TRP A 248 -9.72 1.90 -11.28
N SER A 249 -10.72 2.41 -10.57
CA SER A 249 -11.07 3.82 -10.47
C SER A 249 -10.74 4.38 -9.10
N PHE A 250 -10.31 5.65 -9.06
CA PHE A 250 -10.12 6.43 -7.83
C PHE A 250 -11.20 7.49 -7.76
N LEU A 251 -11.93 7.51 -6.66
CA LEU A 251 -13.09 8.39 -6.49
C LEU A 251 -12.87 9.40 -5.38
N THR A 252 -13.39 10.59 -5.62
CA THR A 252 -13.51 11.71 -4.68
C THR A 252 -14.89 12.33 -4.83
N GLY A 253 -15.18 13.41 -4.10
CA GLY A 253 -16.46 14.11 -4.22
C GLY A 253 -16.62 15.18 -3.15
N GLU A 254 -17.84 15.66 -3.00
CA GLU A 254 -18.17 16.55 -1.89
C GLU A 254 -17.94 15.84 -0.54
N PRO A 255 -17.26 16.47 0.44
CA PRO A 255 -16.91 15.83 1.71
C PRO A 255 -18.13 15.23 2.43
N THR A 256 -19.26 15.89 2.39
CA THR A 256 -20.52 15.41 3.00
C THR A 256 -21.04 14.12 2.34
N GLU A 257 -20.93 13.99 1.01
CA GLU A 257 -21.34 12.80 0.26
C GLU A 257 -20.38 11.64 0.52
N VAL A 258 -19.06 11.88 0.49
CA VAL A 258 -18.04 10.87 0.79
C VAL A 258 -18.20 10.34 2.21
N ASN A 259 -18.36 11.23 3.21
CA ASN A 259 -18.52 10.85 4.60
C ASN A 259 -19.83 10.08 4.82
N LYS A 260 -20.94 10.53 4.22
CA LYS A 260 -22.24 9.84 4.30
C LYS A 260 -22.16 8.45 3.66
N PHE A 261 -21.48 8.31 2.53
CA PHE A 261 -21.29 7.01 1.91
C PHE A 261 -20.39 6.11 2.76
N GLY A 262 -19.29 6.64 3.26
CA GLY A 262 -18.38 5.89 4.14
C GLY A 262 -19.06 5.42 5.43
N SER A 263 -19.93 6.27 6.04
CA SER A 263 -20.61 5.93 7.29
C SER A 263 -21.53 4.72 7.16
N GLN A 264 -22.24 4.54 6.04
CA GLN A 264 -23.05 3.35 5.81
C GLN A 264 -22.22 2.06 5.71
N LEU A 265 -20.95 2.18 5.37
CA LEU A 265 -19.97 1.08 5.37
C LEU A 265 -19.19 0.99 6.69
N GLY A 266 -19.59 1.75 7.71
CA GLY A 266 -18.96 1.79 9.01
C GLY A 266 -17.55 2.40 8.99
N ILE A 267 -17.26 3.25 8.01
CA ILE A 267 -16.07 4.09 8.03
C ILE A 267 -16.30 5.22 9.02
N TYR A 268 -15.40 5.34 9.96
CA TYR A 268 -15.28 6.47 10.87
C TYR A 268 -14.12 7.35 10.39
N VAL A 269 -14.36 8.63 10.25
CA VAL A 269 -13.35 9.63 9.89
C VAL A 269 -13.47 10.81 10.85
N GLU A 270 -12.36 11.14 11.49
CA GLU A 270 -12.25 12.34 12.31
C GLU A 270 -11.07 13.17 11.81
N HIS A 271 -11.38 14.39 11.41
CA HIS A 271 -10.38 15.37 11.02
C HIS A 271 -9.99 16.21 12.21
N ASN A 272 -8.70 16.30 12.50
CA ASN A 272 -8.22 17.21 13.53
C ASN A 272 -8.33 18.66 13.00
N PRO A 273 -9.14 19.53 13.63
CA PRO A 273 -9.30 20.91 13.16
C PRO A 273 -8.02 21.75 13.26
N GLN A 274 -7.01 21.28 13.99
CA GLN A 274 -5.71 21.94 14.16
C GLN A 274 -4.63 21.41 13.20
N SER A 275 -4.91 20.36 12.42
CA SER A 275 -3.96 19.75 11.49
C SER A 275 -4.66 19.24 10.22
N ALA A 276 -4.33 19.85 9.09
CA ALA A 276 -4.93 19.51 7.79
C ALA A 276 -4.58 18.09 7.27
N ILE A 277 -3.64 17.41 7.92
CA ILE A 277 -3.19 16.06 7.52
C ILE A 277 -3.49 14.99 8.56
N ASP A 278 -4.10 15.37 9.67
CA ASP A 278 -4.43 14.48 10.78
C ASP A 278 -5.85 13.92 10.58
N ILE A 279 -5.91 12.71 10.04
CA ILE A 279 -7.15 11.99 9.75
C ILE A 279 -7.13 10.69 10.51
N THR A 280 -7.89 10.63 11.61
CA THR A 280 -8.15 9.37 12.31
C THR A 280 -9.26 8.62 11.60
N HIS A 281 -9.01 7.41 11.17
CA HIS A 281 -10.00 6.57 10.50
C HIS A 281 -9.73 5.08 10.74
N ASN A 282 -10.76 4.26 10.54
CA ASN A 282 -10.59 2.82 10.45
C ASN A 282 -10.38 2.38 8.99
N LEU A 283 -9.81 1.19 8.79
CA LEU A 283 -9.65 0.59 7.47
C LEU A 283 -10.76 -0.42 7.19
N ARG A 284 -11.40 -0.28 6.05
CA ARG A 284 -12.35 -1.26 5.52
C ARG A 284 -12.18 -1.44 4.02
N THR A 285 -12.29 -2.69 3.59
CA THR A 285 -12.43 -3.07 2.19
C THR A 285 -13.68 -3.91 2.05
N VAL A 286 -14.53 -3.60 1.09
CA VAL A 286 -15.83 -4.24 0.94
C VAL A 286 -16.00 -4.86 -0.43
N VAL A 287 -16.79 -5.94 -0.50
CA VAL A 287 -17.25 -6.56 -1.74
C VAL A 287 -18.73 -6.24 -1.92
N ILE A 288 -19.07 -5.79 -3.12
CA ILE A 288 -20.44 -5.38 -3.50
C ILE A 288 -20.85 -6.19 -4.74
N ASP A 289 -22.06 -6.73 -4.74
CA ASP A 289 -22.62 -7.50 -5.85
C ASP A 289 -23.10 -6.59 -7.01
N PRO A 290 -23.43 -7.15 -8.20
CA PRO A 290 -23.91 -6.36 -9.35
C PRO A 290 -25.21 -5.59 -9.07
N ASN A 291 -25.97 -5.97 -8.05
CA ASN A 291 -27.18 -5.27 -7.63
C ASN A 291 -26.91 -4.18 -6.58
N GLY A 292 -25.62 -3.97 -6.22
CA GLY A 292 -25.18 -3.00 -5.21
C GLY A 292 -25.50 -3.40 -3.79
N ARG A 293 -25.59 -4.69 -3.51
CA ARG A 293 -25.68 -5.22 -2.16
C ARG A 293 -24.31 -5.45 -1.59
N LEU A 294 -24.13 -5.13 -0.34
CA LEU A 294 -22.93 -5.46 0.41
C LEU A 294 -22.85 -6.99 0.58
N VAL A 295 -21.75 -7.59 0.12
CA VAL A 295 -21.52 -9.05 0.22
C VAL A 295 -20.62 -9.36 1.40
N LYS A 296 -19.54 -8.59 1.56
CA LYS A 296 -18.53 -8.86 2.57
C LYS A 296 -17.80 -7.58 3.00
N VAL A 297 -17.34 -7.57 4.24
CA VAL A 297 -16.54 -6.50 4.82
C VAL A 297 -15.25 -7.10 5.38
N HIS A 298 -14.13 -6.63 4.91
CA HIS A 298 -12.82 -6.87 5.49
C HIS A 298 -12.45 -5.69 6.41
N ASN A 299 -12.25 -5.97 7.69
CA ASN A 299 -11.84 -4.97 8.66
C ASN A 299 -10.30 -4.95 8.79
N GLY A 300 -9.72 -3.76 8.75
CA GLY A 300 -8.27 -3.58 8.87
C GLY A 300 -7.51 -3.93 7.58
N ASN A 301 -6.24 -4.23 7.74
CA ASN A 301 -5.28 -4.41 6.65
C ASN A 301 -4.72 -5.84 6.52
N SER A 302 -5.28 -6.82 7.25
CA SER A 302 -4.73 -8.18 7.31
C SER A 302 -5.23 -9.11 6.20
N TRP A 303 -6.16 -8.68 5.36
CA TRP A 303 -6.64 -9.46 4.24
C TRP A 303 -5.60 -9.51 3.09
N THR A 304 -5.63 -10.58 2.31
CA THR A 304 -4.71 -10.82 1.19
C THR A 304 -5.39 -10.62 -0.17
N PRO A 305 -4.65 -10.31 -1.25
CA PRO A 305 -5.22 -10.25 -2.60
C PRO A 305 -5.96 -11.53 -3.02
N SER A 306 -5.46 -12.70 -2.62
CA SER A 306 -6.09 -13.99 -2.93
C SER A 306 -7.44 -14.17 -2.22
N GLU A 307 -7.57 -13.73 -0.97
CA GLU A 307 -8.84 -13.73 -0.24
C GLU A 307 -9.86 -12.83 -0.92
N LEU A 308 -9.46 -11.60 -1.30
CA LEU A 308 -10.37 -10.67 -1.99
C LEU A 308 -10.82 -11.20 -3.35
N VAL A 309 -9.91 -11.82 -4.13
CA VAL A 309 -10.25 -12.47 -5.40
C VAL A 309 -11.20 -13.65 -5.18
N ALA A 310 -11.01 -14.45 -4.14
CA ALA A 310 -11.91 -15.56 -3.80
C ALA A 310 -13.32 -15.05 -3.46
N ASP A 311 -13.43 -13.97 -2.67
CA ASP A 311 -14.71 -13.37 -2.31
C ASP A 311 -15.43 -12.76 -3.53
N LEU A 312 -14.69 -12.10 -4.43
CA LEU A 312 -15.22 -11.59 -5.69
C LEU A 312 -15.69 -12.72 -6.61
N SER A 313 -14.98 -13.86 -6.61
CA SER A 313 -15.35 -15.04 -7.40
C SER A 313 -16.60 -15.73 -6.85
N ALA A 314 -16.79 -15.75 -5.53
CA ALA A 314 -17.95 -16.30 -4.85
C ALA A 314 -19.18 -15.40 -4.90
N SER A 315 -19.00 -14.10 -5.16
CA SER A 315 -20.09 -13.13 -5.33
C SER A 315 -20.90 -13.46 -6.60
N PRO A 316 -22.23 -13.29 -6.59
CA PRO A 316 -23.04 -13.52 -7.78
C PRO A 316 -22.51 -12.78 -9.00
N ALA A 317 -22.44 -13.45 -10.14
CA ALA A 317 -22.12 -12.80 -11.40
C ALA A 317 -23.32 -11.97 -11.90
N PRO A 318 -23.12 -10.95 -12.77
CA PRO A 318 -24.24 -10.24 -13.37
C PRO A 318 -25.15 -11.19 -14.13
N ALA A 319 -26.48 -10.94 -14.05
CA ALA A 319 -27.43 -11.61 -14.92
C ALA A 319 -27.19 -11.15 -16.38
N HIS A 320 -27.05 -12.08 -17.31
CA HIS A 320 -26.90 -11.82 -18.76
C HIS A 320 -28.23 -11.49 -19.39
#